data_6500c2ca797323965b9c8c6068c533a1
#
_entry.id   6500c2ca797323965b9c8c6068c533a1
#
_cell.length_a   1.000
_cell.length_b   1.000
_cell.length_c   1.000
_cell.angle_alpha   90.00
_cell.angle_beta   90.00
_cell.angle_gamma   90.00
#
_symmetry.space_group_name_H-M   'P 1'
#
loop_
_entity.id
_entity.type
_entity.pdbx_description
1 polymer ?
#
loop_
_entity_poly.entity_id
_entity_poly.type
_entity_poly.pdbx_seq_one_letter_code
_entity_poly.pdbx_strand_id
1 'polypeptide(L)'
;MNALQFDDPTLRTIGRALQMQAAAQPDGIYLMDGEQRYTFAQVNQRVNDLAAGLAAQGLVAGERVAFYMGSAPEVIFLALAANKLGAVWVPINSDYKGDWLQDTVNRSRPHIVVTDGAHAPRLGAVLEQLQTRRIAVLGDPDLIPGAMSFDALYVPDSPEPDISAQRAGDTCAVLWTSGTTGRSKGVMQSHSVWFNAVDSGNAMFGTTAGDIAYSVLPMYNSAAWVTAIFRALIAGIPLAMDPAFSVTHFWERVDYYKATQSFTLGAMHMLLWNAPARADDARHTLRKLMAVPMPAALAAPFSERFAVELMPQGLGQSEAMTLLNAPRDELPMPPNSCGKPSPRLEVRLADDNGQDVPEGEPGEVWVRPREPHLIFNGYFDDAAATAAAYEGEWYKTGDMAKRDANGWYYFSDRKKDAVRLKGRNISTFEVEMVARRHPDIADCAAFGVPSDLMEAETELKLDLVLKPGTTLEPLELARFINENAPYFFVPRYIEIVATLPYTPTNKVQKYKLREKGVGPGAWDANKAGFKAER
;
A
#
# COMPACT_ATOMS: atom_id res chain seq x y z
N MET A 1 -19.04 -5.56 20.68
CA MET A 1 -18.58 -5.58 19.29
C MET A 1 -19.38 -6.64 18.55
N ASN A 2 -20.20 -6.28 17.61
CA ASN A 2 -20.88 -7.25 16.73
C ASN A 2 -19.89 -7.67 15.64
N ALA A 3 -18.79 -8.36 16.05
CA ALA A 3 -17.89 -8.96 15.08
C ALA A 3 -18.70 -9.93 14.22
N LEU A 4 -18.64 -9.75 12.91
CA LEU A 4 -19.37 -10.60 11.98
C LEU A 4 -18.93 -12.06 12.16
N GLN A 5 -19.88 -12.92 12.50
CA GLN A 5 -19.68 -14.35 12.56
C GLN A 5 -20.31 -14.99 11.32
N PHE A 6 -19.52 -15.76 10.62
CA PHE A 6 -19.97 -16.54 9.47
C PHE A 6 -19.97 -18.01 9.87
N ASP A 7 -21.13 -18.64 9.85
CA ASP A 7 -21.26 -20.07 10.15
C ASP A 7 -20.48 -20.94 9.14
N ASP A 8 -20.40 -20.46 7.90
CA ASP A 8 -19.61 -21.07 6.83
C ASP A 8 -18.52 -20.07 6.35
N PRO A 9 -17.24 -20.35 6.60
CA PRO A 9 -16.14 -19.49 6.15
C PRO A 9 -16.09 -19.29 4.63
N THR A 10 -16.61 -20.21 3.83
CA THR A 10 -16.63 -20.08 2.37
C THR A 10 -17.59 -19.00 1.88
N LEU A 11 -18.49 -18.52 2.74
CA LEU A 11 -19.45 -17.46 2.46
C LEU A 11 -18.97 -16.07 2.93
N ARG A 12 -17.73 -15.94 3.40
CA ARG A 12 -17.13 -14.67 3.82
C ARG A 12 -16.83 -13.77 2.62
N THR A 13 -17.84 -13.05 2.14
CA THR A 13 -17.70 -12.07 1.05
C THR A 13 -17.94 -10.66 1.56
N ILE A 14 -17.29 -9.67 0.94
CA ILE A 14 -17.40 -8.26 1.34
C ILE A 14 -18.84 -7.73 1.18
N GLY A 15 -19.53 -8.12 0.10
CA GLY A 15 -20.94 -7.76 -0.09
C GLY A 15 -21.83 -8.32 1.01
N ARG A 16 -21.62 -9.57 1.44
CA ARG A 16 -22.34 -10.19 2.55
C ARG A 16 -22.02 -9.52 3.89
N ALA A 17 -20.79 -9.08 4.10
CA ALA A 17 -20.43 -8.33 5.31
C ALA A 17 -21.25 -7.04 5.45
N LEU A 18 -21.44 -6.29 4.36
CA LEU A 18 -22.28 -5.10 4.38
C LEU A 18 -23.73 -5.44 4.69
N GLN A 19 -24.29 -6.47 4.04
CA GLN A 19 -25.65 -6.93 4.26
C GLN A 19 -25.89 -7.32 5.74
N MET A 20 -24.95 -8.08 6.31
CA MET A 20 -25.01 -8.50 7.71
C MET A 20 -24.92 -7.32 8.68
N GLN A 21 -24.03 -6.34 8.43
CA GLN A 21 -23.92 -5.15 9.28
C GLN A 21 -25.18 -4.27 9.18
N ALA A 22 -25.72 -4.09 7.98
CA ALA A 22 -26.96 -3.33 7.78
C ALA A 22 -28.15 -3.97 8.50
N ALA A 23 -28.20 -5.31 8.57
CA ALA A 23 -29.22 -6.02 9.32
C ALA A 23 -29.00 -5.96 10.85
N ALA A 24 -27.74 -6.04 11.31
CA ALA A 24 -27.41 -6.08 12.73
C ALA A 24 -27.46 -4.70 13.42
N GLN A 25 -27.13 -3.64 12.70
CA GLN A 25 -27.07 -2.27 13.22
C GLN A 25 -27.46 -1.23 12.14
N PRO A 26 -28.72 -1.22 11.69
CA PRO A 26 -29.16 -0.41 10.56
C PRO A 26 -28.91 1.09 10.76
N ASP A 27 -29.09 1.60 11.97
CA ASP A 27 -28.93 3.01 12.33
C ASP A 27 -27.49 3.37 12.75
N GLY A 28 -26.61 2.38 12.87
CA GLY A 28 -25.19 2.59 13.17
C GLY A 28 -24.50 3.36 12.03
N ILE A 29 -23.72 4.37 12.37
CA ILE A 29 -22.93 5.10 11.37
C ILE A 29 -21.80 4.20 10.84
N TYR A 30 -21.74 4.04 9.52
CA TYR A 30 -20.63 3.40 8.87
C TYR A 30 -19.65 4.41 8.25
N LEU A 31 -20.15 5.43 7.53
CA LEU A 31 -19.28 6.33 6.76
C LEU A 31 -19.54 7.79 7.13
N MET A 32 -18.45 8.54 7.33
CA MET A 32 -18.43 9.96 7.59
C MET A 32 -17.52 10.66 6.57
N ASP A 33 -18.05 11.62 5.82
CA ASP A 33 -17.33 12.45 4.86
C ASP A 33 -17.77 13.92 5.04
N GLY A 34 -16.87 14.77 5.52
CA GLY A 34 -17.23 16.13 5.91
C GLY A 34 -18.40 16.14 6.90
N GLU A 35 -19.48 16.81 6.54
CA GLU A 35 -20.73 16.86 7.35
C GLU A 35 -21.66 15.66 7.10
N GLN A 36 -21.41 14.92 6.01
CA GLN A 36 -22.27 13.79 5.66
C GLN A 36 -22.01 12.59 6.56
N ARG A 37 -23.10 11.92 6.91
CA ARG A 37 -23.09 10.71 7.74
C ARG A 37 -24.02 9.69 7.09
N TYR A 38 -23.49 8.49 6.86
CA TYR A 38 -24.25 7.40 6.28
C TYR A 38 -24.33 6.25 7.28
N THR A 39 -25.53 5.79 7.58
CA THR A 39 -25.72 4.57 8.37
C THR A 39 -25.42 3.33 7.55
N PHE A 40 -25.23 2.17 8.21
CA PHE A 40 -25.08 0.90 7.50
C PHE A 40 -26.26 0.59 6.58
N ALA A 41 -27.51 0.87 7.01
CA ALA A 41 -28.70 0.69 6.18
C ALA A 41 -28.67 1.62 4.95
N GLN A 42 -28.31 2.89 5.14
CA GLN A 42 -28.24 3.85 4.03
C GLN A 42 -27.15 3.47 3.02
N VAL A 43 -25.96 3.04 3.49
CA VAL A 43 -24.90 2.56 2.58
C VAL A 43 -25.36 1.31 1.86
N ASN A 44 -25.98 0.36 2.56
CA ASN A 44 -26.48 -0.86 1.93
C ASN A 44 -27.51 -0.57 0.83
N GLN A 45 -28.48 0.35 1.08
CA GLN A 45 -29.47 0.71 0.08
C GLN A 45 -28.83 1.41 -1.13
N ARG A 46 -27.94 2.40 -0.90
CA ARG A 46 -27.21 3.04 -2.01
C ARG A 46 -26.40 2.06 -2.85
N VAL A 47 -25.79 1.07 -2.21
CA VAL A 47 -25.04 0.01 -2.88
C VAL A 47 -25.98 -0.89 -3.69
N ASN A 48 -27.16 -1.22 -3.18
CA ASN A 48 -28.17 -1.98 -3.93
C ASN A 48 -28.67 -1.22 -5.15
N ASP A 49 -28.98 0.07 -4.98
CA ASP A 49 -29.45 0.94 -6.06
C ASP A 49 -28.40 1.05 -7.17
N LEU A 50 -27.14 1.20 -6.78
CA LEU A 50 -26.02 1.27 -7.72
C LEU A 50 -25.74 -0.10 -8.39
N ALA A 51 -25.86 -1.20 -7.66
CA ALA A 51 -25.73 -2.55 -8.20
C ALA A 51 -26.80 -2.82 -9.27
N ALA A 52 -28.05 -2.45 -9.01
CA ALA A 52 -29.14 -2.57 -9.99
C ALA A 52 -28.86 -1.78 -11.26
N GLY A 53 -28.34 -0.55 -11.14
CA GLY A 53 -28.00 0.27 -12.30
C GLY A 53 -26.82 -0.28 -13.08
N LEU A 54 -25.77 -0.77 -12.41
CA LEU A 54 -24.65 -1.44 -13.07
C LEU A 54 -25.10 -2.71 -13.80
N ALA A 55 -25.98 -3.50 -13.20
CA ALA A 55 -26.58 -4.67 -13.84
C ALA A 55 -27.44 -4.28 -15.05
N ALA A 56 -28.21 -3.18 -14.97
CA ALA A 56 -28.97 -2.65 -16.11
C ALA A 56 -28.06 -2.18 -17.25
N GLN A 57 -26.83 -1.76 -16.96
CA GLN A 57 -25.80 -1.49 -17.98
C GLN A 57 -25.14 -2.78 -18.52
N GLY A 58 -25.55 -3.95 -18.05
CA GLY A 58 -25.08 -5.24 -18.50
C GLY A 58 -23.84 -5.76 -17.78
N LEU A 59 -23.45 -5.19 -16.64
CA LEU A 59 -22.36 -5.75 -15.82
C LEU A 59 -22.80 -7.07 -15.20
N VAL A 60 -22.01 -8.12 -15.39
CA VAL A 60 -22.27 -9.46 -14.86
C VAL A 60 -21.12 -9.95 -13.98
N ALA A 61 -21.34 -11.03 -13.24
CA ALA A 61 -20.33 -11.65 -12.38
C ALA A 61 -19.03 -11.93 -13.15
N GLY A 62 -17.88 -11.66 -12.54
CA GLY A 62 -16.56 -11.82 -13.14
C GLY A 62 -16.12 -10.69 -14.07
N GLU A 63 -17.02 -9.80 -14.51
CA GLU A 63 -16.64 -8.60 -15.25
C GLU A 63 -16.08 -7.52 -14.34
N ARG A 64 -15.47 -6.46 -14.92
CA ARG A 64 -14.76 -5.41 -14.18
C ARG A 64 -15.46 -4.07 -14.32
N VAL A 65 -15.60 -3.39 -13.18
CA VAL A 65 -15.87 -1.96 -13.13
C VAL A 65 -14.60 -1.24 -12.71
N ALA A 66 -14.08 -0.36 -13.56
CA ALA A 66 -12.91 0.45 -13.23
C ALA A 66 -13.36 1.83 -12.77
N PHE A 67 -12.65 2.39 -11.80
CA PHE A 67 -12.87 3.77 -11.39
C PHE A 67 -11.55 4.55 -11.36
N TYR A 68 -11.56 5.67 -12.07
CA TYR A 68 -10.48 6.64 -12.20
C TYR A 68 -10.95 7.96 -11.64
N MET A 69 -10.85 8.11 -10.31
CA MET A 69 -11.39 9.26 -9.59
C MET A 69 -10.66 9.47 -8.26
N GLY A 70 -10.89 10.62 -7.64
CA GLY A 70 -10.41 10.92 -6.29
C GLY A 70 -11.05 10.04 -5.22
N SER A 71 -10.51 10.13 -3.99
CA SER A 71 -11.12 9.44 -2.84
C SER A 71 -12.43 10.12 -2.47
N ALA A 72 -13.53 9.35 -2.52
CA ALA A 72 -14.90 9.80 -2.25
C ALA A 72 -15.76 8.62 -1.79
N PRO A 73 -16.90 8.86 -1.10
CA PRO A 73 -17.87 7.82 -0.74
C PRO A 73 -18.28 6.94 -1.92
N GLU A 74 -18.44 7.51 -3.10
CA GLU A 74 -18.86 6.84 -4.33
C GLU A 74 -17.91 5.72 -4.74
N VAL A 75 -16.61 5.86 -4.45
CA VAL A 75 -15.61 4.80 -4.67
C VAL A 75 -15.92 3.56 -3.81
N ILE A 76 -16.33 3.79 -2.56
CA ILE A 76 -16.72 2.71 -1.65
C ILE A 76 -18.01 2.06 -2.13
N PHE A 77 -18.99 2.86 -2.53
CA PHE A 77 -20.28 2.35 -3.03
C PHE A 77 -20.10 1.53 -4.31
N LEU A 78 -19.25 1.99 -5.25
CA LEU A 78 -18.92 1.26 -6.48
C LEU A 78 -18.26 -0.11 -6.20
N ALA A 79 -17.25 -0.14 -5.33
CA ALA A 79 -16.57 -1.37 -4.98
C ALA A 79 -17.51 -2.38 -4.32
N LEU A 80 -18.37 -1.91 -3.40
CA LEU A 80 -19.36 -2.74 -2.72
C LEU A 80 -20.47 -3.21 -3.66
N ALA A 81 -20.95 -2.35 -4.58
CA ALA A 81 -21.94 -2.70 -5.59
C ALA A 81 -21.41 -3.74 -6.58
N ALA A 82 -20.16 -3.58 -7.07
CA ALA A 82 -19.51 -4.58 -7.89
C ALA A 82 -19.42 -5.92 -7.15
N ASN A 83 -19.02 -5.92 -5.88
CA ASN A 83 -18.92 -7.15 -5.09
C ASN A 83 -20.28 -7.80 -4.86
N LYS A 84 -21.38 -7.05 -4.70
CA LYS A 84 -22.73 -7.64 -4.61
C LYS A 84 -23.18 -8.28 -5.91
N LEU A 85 -22.68 -7.84 -7.06
CA LEU A 85 -22.95 -8.48 -8.36
C LEU A 85 -21.98 -9.65 -8.67
N GLY A 86 -21.04 -9.97 -7.78
CA GLY A 86 -19.95 -10.91 -8.09
C GLY A 86 -18.99 -10.38 -9.15
N ALA A 87 -19.04 -9.07 -9.44
CA ALA A 87 -18.13 -8.38 -10.35
C ALA A 87 -16.87 -7.90 -9.62
N VAL A 88 -15.87 -7.54 -10.39
CA VAL A 88 -14.53 -7.20 -9.91
C VAL A 88 -14.31 -5.68 -10.00
N TRP A 89 -14.00 -5.02 -8.90
CA TRP A 89 -13.67 -3.62 -8.93
C TRP A 89 -12.17 -3.39 -9.19
N VAL A 90 -11.85 -2.32 -9.95
CA VAL A 90 -10.49 -2.01 -10.38
C VAL A 90 -10.21 -0.52 -10.15
N PRO A 91 -9.52 -0.15 -9.07
CA PRO A 91 -9.16 1.23 -8.81
C PRO A 91 -7.96 1.61 -9.67
N ILE A 92 -8.12 2.65 -10.48
CA ILE A 92 -7.04 3.21 -11.29
C ILE A 92 -6.39 4.35 -10.51
N ASN A 93 -5.06 4.38 -10.49
CA ASN A 93 -4.33 5.46 -9.84
C ASN A 93 -4.72 6.82 -10.45
N SER A 94 -5.28 7.71 -9.63
CA SER A 94 -5.77 9.03 -10.01
C SER A 94 -4.69 9.98 -10.57
N ASP A 95 -3.41 9.69 -10.32
CA ASP A 95 -2.30 10.47 -10.87
C ASP A 95 -1.89 10.04 -12.30
N TYR A 96 -2.40 8.91 -12.79
CA TYR A 96 -2.09 8.45 -14.15
C TYR A 96 -2.66 9.40 -15.20
N LYS A 97 -1.94 9.51 -16.31
CA LYS A 97 -2.30 10.30 -17.49
C LYS A 97 -1.64 9.72 -18.74
N GLY A 98 -2.14 10.08 -19.93
CA GLY A 98 -1.58 9.64 -21.21
C GLY A 98 -1.49 8.12 -21.30
N ASP A 99 -0.36 7.60 -21.77
CA ASP A 99 -0.13 6.18 -22.02
C ASP A 99 -0.29 5.30 -20.78
N TRP A 100 0.09 5.81 -19.61
CA TRP A 100 -0.08 5.07 -18.34
C TRP A 100 -1.56 4.85 -18.00
N LEU A 101 -2.38 5.88 -18.19
CA LEU A 101 -3.82 5.78 -17.97
C LEU A 101 -4.46 4.85 -19.00
N GLN A 102 -4.18 5.08 -20.28
CA GLN A 102 -4.66 4.27 -21.39
C GLN A 102 -4.30 2.78 -21.21
N ASP A 103 -3.00 2.47 -20.98
CA ASP A 103 -2.54 1.08 -20.83
C ASP A 103 -3.25 0.40 -19.64
N THR A 104 -3.33 1.08 -18.49
CA THR A 104 -3.94 0.51 -17.30
C THR A 104 -5.44 0.26 -17.48
N VAL A 105 -6.18 1.21 -18.05
CA VAL A 105 -7.61 1.05 -18.34
C VAL A 105 -7.83 -0.10 -19.33
N ASN A 106 -7.10 -0.12 -20.45
CA ASN A 106 -7.27 -1.14 -21.49
C ASN A 106 -6.92 -2.53 -20.97
N ARG A 107 -5.84 -2.67 -20.20
CA ARG A 107 -5.45 -3.95 -19.60
C ARG A 107 -6.42 -4.42 -18.52
N SER A 108 -7.12 -3.50 -17.87
CA SER A 108 -8.19 -3.87 -16.93
C SER A 108 -9.41 -4.47 -17.63
N ARG A 109 -9.57 -4.24 -18.94
CA ARG A 109 -10.73 -4.68 -19.75
C ARG A 109 -12.06 -4.40 -19.02
N PRO A 110 -12.32 -3.17 -18.58
CA PRO A 110 -13.51 -2.88 -17.82
C PRO A 110 -14.77 -2.90 -18.70
N HIS A 111 -15.87 -3.38 -18.13
CA HIS A 111 -17.19 -3.26 -18.74
C HIS A 111 -17.63 -1.78 -18.78
N ILE A 112 -17.35 -1.06 -17.70
CA ILE A 112 -17.62 0.35 -17.53
C ILE A 112 -16.46 1.03 -16.78
N VAL A 113 -16.15 2.28 -17.15
CA VAL A 113 -15.23 3.16 -16.39
C VAL A 113 -16.04 4.25 -15.74
N VAL A 114 -15.82 4.46 -14.45
CA VAL A 114 -16.39 5.59 -13.70
C VAL A 114 -15.28 6.59 -13.40
N THR A 115 -15.56 7.88 -13.58
CA THR A 115 -14.64 8.97 -13.29
C THR A 115 -15.39 10.13 -12.62
N ASP A 116 -14.66 11.08 -12.04
CA ASP A 116 -15.22 12.32 -11.52
C ASP A 116 -14.88 13.52 -12.44
N GLY A 117 -15.50 14.66 -12.17
CA GLY A 117 -15.27 15.87 -12.96
C GLY A 117 -13.82 16.37 -12.97
N ALA A 118 -13.05 16.11 -11.92
CA ALA A 118 -11.65 16.51 -11.82
C ALA A 118 -10.73 15.66 -12.72
N HIS A 119 -11.07 14.39 -12.90
CA HIS A 119 -10.27 13.42 -13.68
C HIS A 119 -10.82 13.18 -15.09
N ALA A 120 -12.07 13.54 -15.35
CA ALA A 120 -12.73 13.39 -16.65
C ALA A 120 -11.91 14.00 -17.83
N PRO A 121 -11.29 15.19 -17.73
CA PRO A 121 -10.49 15.73 -18.82
C PRO A 121 -9.28 14.86 -19.18
N ARG A 122 -8.63 14.23 -18.20
CA ARG A 122 -7.49 13.31 -18.45
C ARG A 122 -7.94 12.01 -19.11
N LEU A 123 -9.09 11.47 -18.70
CA LEU A 123 -9.68 10.28 -19.31
C LEU A 123 -10.15 10.59 -20.73
N GLY A 124 -10.79 11.75 -20.95
CA GLY A 124 -11.23 12.24 -22.26
C GLY A 124 -10.07 12.39 -23.25
N ALA A 125 -8.90 12.85 -22.78
CA ALA A 125 -7.71 13.00 -23.62
C ALA A 125 -7.19 11.67 -24.21
N VAL A 126 -7.52 10.52 -23.62
CA VAL A 126 -7.15 9.18 -24.12
C VAL A 126 -8.35 8.39 -24.65
N LEU A 127 -9.52 9.01 -24.73
CA LEU A 127 -10.79 8.35 -25.07
C LEU A 127 -10.71 7.53 -26.35
N GLU A 128 -10.12 8.05 -27.41
CA GLU A 128 -10.02 7.38 -28.70
C GLU A 128 -9.16 6.09 -28.66
N GLN A 129 -8.26 6.00 -27.71
CA GLN A 129 -7.38 4.85 -27.50
C GLN A 129 -7.98 3.81 -26.55
N LEU A 130 -9.10 4.12 -25.85
CA LEU A 130 -9.74 3.17 -24.95
C LEU A 130 -10.55 2.11 -25.70
N GLN A 131 -10.47 0.87 -25.24
CA GLN A 131 -11.25 -0.25 -25.79
C GLN A 131 -12.71 -0.20 -25.33
N THR A 132 -12.97 0.27 -24.10
CA THR A 132 -14.34 0.50 -23.62
C THR A 132 -14.80 1.93 -23.91
N ARG A 133 -16.08 2.07 -24.26
CA ARG A 133 -16.74 3.36 -24.49
C ARG A 133 -17.83 3.65 -23.46
N ARG A 134 -18.07 2.70 -22.53
CA ARG A 134 -19.03 2.91 -21.45
C ARG A 134 -18.35 3.68 -20.34
N ILE A 135 -18.66 4.95 -20.23
CA ILE A 135 -18.08 5.86 -19.24
C ILE A 135 -19.22 6.55 -18.49
N ALA A 136 -19.12 6.58 -17.17
CA ALA A 136 -19.99 7.36 -16.30
C ALA A 136 -19.17 8.43 -15.57
N VAL A 137 -19.71 9.64 -15.48
CA VAL A 137 -19.04 10.78 -14.83
C VAL A 137 -19.83 11.22 -13.61
N LEU A 138 -19.18 11.23 -12.47
CA LEU A 138 -19.68 11.87 -11.26
C LEU A 138 -19.50 13.38 -11.41
N GLY A 139 -20.62 14.11 -11.47
CA GLY A 139 -20.67 15.52 -11.80
C GLY A 139 -21.16 15.74 -13.22
N ASP A 140 -20.46 16.55 -14.01
CA ASP A 140 -20.85 16.93 -15.36
C ASP A 140 -20.45 15.87 -16.42
N PRO A 141 -21.42 15.11 -17.00
CA PRO A 141 -21.12 14.09 -18.00
C PRO A 141 -20.63 14.69 -19.35
N ASP A 142 -20.95 15.94 -19.64
CA ASP A 142 -20.57 16.60 -20.91
C ASP A 142 -19.04 16.83 -21.02
N LEU A 143 -18.28 16.62 -19.92
CA LEU A 143 -16.81 16.62 -19.92
C LEU A 143 -16.21 15.51 -20.78
N ILE A 144 -16.94 14.44 -21.07
CA ILE A 144 -16.52 13.34 -21.93
C ILE A 144 -17.63 13.05 -22.96
N PRO A 145 -17.39 13.23 -24.25
CA PRO A 145 -18.41 12.98 -25.28
C PRO A 145 -19.00 11.57 -25.21
N GLY A 146 -20.32 11.48 -25.06
CA GLY A 146 -21.04 10.21 -24.99
C GLY A 146 -21.01 9.51 -23.62
N ALA A 147 -20.45 10.13 -22.60
CA ALA A 147 -20.54 9.62 -21.25
C ALA A 147 -21.95 9.78 -20.66
N MET A 148 -22.29 8.88 -19.73
CA MET A 148 -23.53 9.00 -18.95
C MET A 148 -23.25 9.70 -17.62
N SER A 149 -24.30 10.27 -17.01
CA SER A 149 -24.21 10.73 -15.62
C SER A 149 -24.05 9.54 -14.68
N PHE A 150 -23.17 9.66 -13.69
CA PHE A 150 -23.04 8.67 -12.63
C PHE A 150 -24.35 8.47 -11.87
N ASP A 151 -25.12 9.55 -11.66
CA ASP A 151 -26.41 9.48 -10.96
C ASP A 151 -27.44 8.62 -11.70
N ALA A 152 -27.30 8.48 -13.04
CA ALA A 152 -28.15 7.58 -13.83
C ALA A 152 -27.89 6.08 -13.55
N LEU A 153 -26.80 5.74 -12.86
CA LEU A 153 -26.53 4.38 -12.39
C LEU A 153 -27.30 4.00 -11.11
N TYR A 154 -27.96 4.96 -10.43
CA TYR A 154 -28.79 4.65 -9.28
C TYR A 154 -30.21 4.31 -9.72
N VAL A 155 -30.68 3.12 -9.35
CA VAL A 155 -32.08 2.69 -9.49
C VAL A 155 -32.68 2.68 -8.08
N PRO A 156 -33.45 3.70 -7.71
CA PRO A 156 -33.93 3.85 -6.32
C PRO A 156 -34.76 2.67 -5.84
N ASP A 157 -34.69 2.39 -4.55
CA ASP A 157 -35.46 1.35 -3.85
C ASP A 157 -35.22 -0.07 -4.40
N SER A 158 -34.04 -0.31 -4.96
CA SER A 158 -33.68 -1.62 -5.49
C SER A 158 -33.56 -2.67 -4.38
N PRO A 159 -34.04 -3.89 -4.63
CA PRO A 159 -33.90 -4.98 -3.66
C PRO A 159 -32.45 -5.42 -3.51
N GLU A 160 -32.18 -6.14 -2.44
CA GLU A 160 -30.89 -6.79 -2.19
C GLU A 160 -30.55 -7.77 -3.32
N PRO A 161 -29.39 -7.65 -3.99
CA PRO A 161 -28.95 -8.61 -4.99
C PRO A 161 -28.79 -10.03 -4.40
N ASP A 162 -29.05 -11.05 -5.22
CA ASP A 162 -28.76 -12.42 -4.80
C ASP A 162 -27.24 -12.69 -4.83
N ILE A 163 -26.67 -12.87 -3.64
CA ILE A 163 -25.25 -13.17 -3.42
C ILE A 163 -25.00 -14.63 -3.00
N SER A 164 -25.99 -15.50 -3.15
CA SER A 164 -25.93 -16.90 -2.67
C SER A 164 -24.86 -17.73 -3.37
N ALA A 165 -24.57 -17.43 -4.63
CA ALA A 165 -23.56 -18.11 -5.42
C ALA A 165 -22.11 -17.67 -5.12
N GLN A 166 -21.92 -16.52 -4.48
CA GLN A 166 -20.58 -15.97 -4.23
C GLN A 166 -19.84 -16.74 -3.13
N ARG A 167 -18.54 -16.88 -3.31
CA ARG A 167 -17.64 -17.58 -2.39
C ARG A 167 -16.46 -16.70 -1.99
N ALA A 168 -15.91 -16.98 -0.82
CA ALA A 168 -14.76 -16.27 -0.25
C ALA A 168 -13.51 -16.30 -1.15
N GLY A 169 -13.35 -17.34 -1.97
CA GLY A 169 -12.25 -17.47 -2.94
C GLY A 169 -12.43 -16.70 -4.25
N ASP A 170 -13.62 -16.15 -4.51
CA ASP A 170 -13.88 -15.42 -5.75
C ASP A 170 -13.03 -14.16 -5.82
N THR A 171 -12.53 -13.85 -7.01
CA THR A 171 -11.82 -12.60 -7.25
C THR A 171 -12.80 -11.43 -7.18
N CYS A 172 -12.55 -10.48 -6.30
CA CYS A 172 -13.42 -9.33 -6.08
C CYS A 172 -12.77 -8.00 -6.46
N ALA A 173 -11.43 -7.96 -6.59
CA ALA A 173 -10.69 -6.77 -6.99
C ALA A 173 -9.48 -7.11 -7.86
N VAL A 174 -9.05 -6.16 -8.70
CA VAL A 174 -7.74 -6.18 -9.36
C VAL A 174 -7.00 -4.89 -9.01
N LEU A 175 -5.87 -5.03 -8.34
CA LEU A 175 -5.03 -3.90 -7.92
C LEU A 175 -3.80 -3.80 -8.81
N TRP A 176 -3.63 -2.67 -9.50
CA TRP A 176 -2.45 -2.43 -10.30
C TRP A 176 -1.27 -1.98 -9.44
N THR A 177 -0.22 -2.78 -9.42
CA THR A 177 1.00 -2.46 -8.68
C THR A 177 1.91 -1.57 -9.50
N SER A 178 2.52 -0.57 -8.89
CA SER A 178 3.62 0.18 -9.49
C SER A 178 4.85 -0.72 -9.55
N GLY A 179 4.97 -1.51 -10.61
CA GLY A 179 6.11 -2.40 -10.81
C GLY A 179 7.43 -1.62 -10.77
N THR A 180 8.31 -1.98 -9.84
CA THR A 180 9.67 -1.42 -9.76
C THR A 180 10.58 -1.99 -10.86
N THR A 181 10.09 -2.94 -11.68
CA THR A 181 10.82 -3.62 -12.76
C THR A 181 10.29 -3.35 -14.16
N GLY A 182 9.39 -2.38 -14.34
CA GLY A 182 8.79 -2.11 -15.63
C GLY A 182 7.27 -2.05 -15.59
N ARG A 183 6.60 -2.87 -16.38
CA ARG A 183 5.15 -2.81 -16.56
C ARG A 183 4.39 -3.23 -15.30
N SER A 184 3.43 -2.43 -14.89
CA SER A 184 2.50 -2.71 -13.79
C SER A 184 1.79 -4.06 -13.95
N LYS A 185 1.55 -4.79 -12.84
CA LYS A 185 0.82 -6.05 -12.82
C LYS A 185 -0.51 -5.88 -12.10
N GLY A 186 -1.56 -6.46 -12.65
CA GLY A 186 -2.89 -6.49 -12.03
C GLY A 186 -3.00 -7.65 -11.04
N VAL A 187 -2.95 -7.39 -9.76
CA VAL A 187 -3.03 -8.40 -8.70
C VAL A 187 -4.49 -8.74 -8.42
N MET A 188 -4.90 -9.98 -8.69
CA MET A 188 -6.27 -10.45 -8.43
C MET A 188 -6.46 -10.80 -6.95
N GLN A 189 -7.37 -10.09 -6.30
CA GLN A 189 -7.67 -10.25 -4.88
C GLN A 189 -8.98 -11.02 -4.66
N SER A 190 -8.93 -12.05 -3.83
CA SER A 190 -10.14 -12.74 -3.36
C SER A 190 -10.75 -12.01 -2.15
N HIS A 191 -12.00 -12.30 -1.82
CA HIS A 191 -12.58 -11.86 -0.54
C HIS A 191 -11.78 -12.40 0.66
N SER A 192 -11.28 -13.64 0.58
CA SER A 192 -10.48 -14.27 1.66
C SER A 192 -9.23 -13.48 1.99
N VAL A 193 -8.52 -12.92 0.99
CA VAL A 193 -7.32 -12.08 1.21
C VAL A 193 -7.68 -10.87 2.05
N TRP A 194 -8.78 -10.18 1.71
CA TRP A 194 -9.24 -8.99 2.45
C TRP A 194 -9.64 -9.34 3.88
N PHE A 195 -10.43 -10.39 4.09
CA PHE A 195 -10.82 -10.82 5.43
C PHE A 195 -9.63 -11.20 6.29
N ASN A 196 -8.67 -11.96 5.75
CA ASN A 196 -7.46 -12.34 6.48
C ASN A 196 -6.66 -11.12 6.96
N ALA A 197 -6.47 -10.15 6.07
CA ALA A 197 -5.72 -8.94 6.38
C ALA A 197 -6.46 -8.05 7.39
N VAL A 198 -7.77 -7.91 7.23
CA VAL A 198 -8.61 -7.07 8.10
C VAL A 198 -8.78 -7.66 9.49
N ASP A 199 -8.97 -8.97 9.60
CA ASP A 199 -9.04 -9.67 10.90
C ASP A 199 -7.73 -9.46 11.67
N SER A 200 -6.59 -9.63 11.01
CA SER A 200 -5.27 -9.36 11.59
C SER A 200 -5.13 -7.89 12.03
N GLY A 201 -5.57 -6.95 11.18
CA GLY A 201 -5.56 -5.52 11.49
C GLY A 201 -6.44 -5.17 12.69
N ASN A 202 -7.67 -5.66 12.75
CA ASN A 202 -8.58 -5.42 13.87
C ASN A 202 -8.06 -6.02 15.19
N ALA A 203 -7.48 -7.22 15.12
CA ALA A 203 -6.84 -7.86 16.27
C ALA A 203 -5.66 -7.03 16.79
N MET A 204 -4.77 -6.57 15.89
CA MET A 204 -3.60 -5.76 16.22
C MET A 204 -3.98 -4.41 16.83
N PHE A 205 -4.94 -3.69 16.25
CA PHE A 205 -5.44 -2.44 16.83
C PHE A 205 -6.23 -2.67 18.12
N GLY A 206 -6.65 -3.90 18.42
CA GLY A 206 -7.59 -4.16 19.51
C GLY A 206 -8.85 -3.32 19.33
N THR A 207 -9.43 -3.36 18.14
CA THR A 207 -10.58 -2.55 17.75
C THR A 207 -11.79 -2.89 18.64
N THR A 208 -12.47 -1.86 19.12
CA THR A 208 -13.67 -1.96 19.98
C THR A 208 -14.83 -1.18 19.38
N ALA A 209 -16.05 -1.39 19.87
CA ALA A 209 -17.25 -0.69 19.38
C ALA A 209 -17.21 0.85 19.54
N GLY A 210 -16.37 1.37 20.43
CA GLY A 210 -16.19 2.81 20.64
C GLY A 210 -15.10 3.44 19.76
N ASP A 211 -14.50 2.68 18.83
CA ASP A 211 -13.48 3.19 17.94
C ASP A 211 -14.08 3.80 16.68
N ILE A 212 -13.36 4.77 16.12
CA ILE A 212 -13.62 5.41 14.82
C ILE A 212 -12.33 5.35 14.02
N ALA A 213 -12.36 4.69 12.87
CA ALA A 213 -11.24 4.64 11.96
C ALA A 213 -11.20 5.91 11.09
N TYR A 214 -10.01 6.49 10.89
CA TYR A 214 -9.82 7.65 10.02
C TYR A 214 -8.85 7.34 8.90
N SER A 215 -9.23 7.66 7.67
CA SER A 215 -8.41 7.45 6.47
C SER A 215 -8.31 8.72 5.63
N VAL A 216 -7.08 9.01 5.22
CA VAL A 216 -6.71 10.05 4.24
C VAL A 216 -5.87 9.42 3.11
N LEU A 217 -5.90 8.10 3.02
CA LEU A 217 -5.12 7.36 2.03
C LEU A 217 -5.84 7.33 0.69
N PRO A 218 -5.09 7.42 -0.42
CA PRO A 218 -5.67 7.28 -1.75
C PRO A 218 -6.35 5.92 -1.93
N MET A 219 -7.60 5.91 -2.39
CA MET A 219 -8.39 4.68 -2.53
C MET A 219 -7.98 3.80 -3.72
N TYR A 220 -7.09 4.26 -4.59
CA TYR A 220 -6.46 3.38 -5.57
C TYR A 220 -5.40 2.45 -4.94
N ASN A 221 -5.02 2.69 -3.68
CA ASN A 221 -4.04 1.89 -2.95
C ASN A 221 -4.74 0.92 -2.00
N SER A 222 -4.29 -0.34 -1.97
CA SER A 222 -4.79 -1.37 -1.05
C SER A 222 -4.79 -0.95 0.42
N ALA A 223 -3.85 -0.08 0.82
CA ALA A 223 -3.73 0.37 2.20
C ALA A 223 -5.00 1.05 2.71
N ALA A 224 -5.68 1.90 1.91
CA ALA A 224 -6.93 2.54 2.31
C ALA A 224 -8.01 1.49 2.67
N TRP A 225 -8.09 0.43 1.88
CA TRP A 225 -9.10 -0.62 2.05
C TRP A 225 -8.81 -1.52 3.24
N VAL A 226 -7.57 -2.00 3.37
CA VAL A 226 -7.18 -2.96 4.42
C VAL A 226 -7.04 -2.30 5.79
N THR A 227 -6.59 -1.03 5.84
CA THR A 227 -6.31 -0.38 7.12
C THR A 227 -7.49 0.42 7.67
N ALA A 228 -8.48 0.77 6.82
CA ALA A 228 -9.61 1.56 7.24
C ALA A 228 -10.94 1.05 6.68
N ILE A 229 -11.18 1.05 5.36
CA ILE A 229 -12.51 0.86 4.76
C ILE A 229 -13.11 -0.50 5.14
N PHE A 230 -12.47 -1.60 4.74
CA PHE A 230 -12.99 -2.94 5.05
C PHE A 230 -12.78 -3.31 6.52
N ARG A 231 -11.75 -2.75 7.17
CA ARG A 231 -11.54 -2.94 8.61
C ARG A 231 -12.72 -2.37 9.42
N ALA A 232 -13.16 -1.15 9.11
CA ALA A 232 -14.31 -0.53 9.74
C ALA A 232 -15.61 -1.29 9.43
N LEU A 233 -15.83 -1.70 8.18
CA LEU A 233 -16.98 -2.49 7.76
C LEU A 233 -17.09 -3.80 8.57
N ILE A 234 -16.01 -4.58 8.62
CA ILE A 234 -16.02 -5.90 9.26
C ILE A 234 -16.09 -5.78 10.79
N ALA A 235 -15.44 -4.77 11.37
CA ALA A 235 -15.55 -4.49 12.80
C ALA A 235 -16.90 -3.87 13.22
N GLY A 236 -17.68 -3.35 12.28
CA GLY A 236 -18.94 -2.65 12.58
C GLY A 236 -18.73 -1.33 13.29
N ILE A 237 -17.67 -0.58 12.95
CA ILE A 237 -17.34 0.74 13.51
C ILE A 237 -17.42 1.82 12.43
N PRO A 238 -17.54 3.11 12.81
CA PRO A 238 -17.48 4.20 11.86
C PRO A 238 -16.12 4.31 11.15
N LEU A 239 -16.19 4.64 9.86
CA LEU A 239 -15.09 5.11 9.04
C LEU A 239 -15.26 6.61 8.80
N ALA A 240 -14.31 7.42 9.22
CA ALA A 240 -14.17 8.81 8.80
C ALA A 240 -13.15 8.90 7.66
N MET A 241 -13.41 9.74 6.68
CA MET A 241 -12.50 9.94 5.56
C MET A 241 -12.43 11.41 5.13
N ASP A 242 -11.27 11.77 4.61
CA ASP A 242 -11.08 12.99 3.83
C ASP A 242 -10.40 12.62 2.50
N PRO A 243 -10.60 13.42 1.45
CA PRO A 243 -10.15 13.08 0.09
C PRO A 243 -8.63 13.02 -0.05
N ALA A 244 -7.87 13.71 0.83
CA ALA A 244 -6.43 13.76 0.78
C ALA A 244 -5.81 14.09 2.14
N PHE A 245 -4.55 13.70 2.31
CA PHE A 245 -3.74 14.05 3.47
C PHE A 245 -3.38 15.54 3.47
N SER A 246 -3.53 16.20 4.62
CA SER A 246 -3.07 17.58 4.85
C SER A 246 -2.29 17.66 6.16
N VAL A 247 -1.02 18.04 6.10
CA VAL A 247 -0.19 18.25 7.31
C VAL A 247 -0.82 19.27 8.24
N THR A 248 -1.37 20.34 7.66
CA THR A 248 -1.94 21.47 8.43
C THR A 248 -3.22 21.10 9.16
N HIS A 249 -4.07 20.27 8.52
CA HIS A 249 -5.41 19.98 9.02
C HIS A 249 -5.58 18.58 9.63
N PHE A 250 -4.55 17.71 9.56
CA PHE A 250 -4.69 16.30 9.99
C PHE A 250 -5.27 16.17 11.42
N TRP A 251 -4.67 16.86 12.40
CA TRP A 251 -5.08 16.77 13.80
C TRP A 251 -6.45 17.43 14.06
N GLU A 252 -6.74 18.53 13.38
CA GLU A 252 -8.04 19.18 13.40
C GLU A 252 -9.14 18.23 12.87
N ARG A 253 -8.87 17.54 11.76
CA ARG A 253 -9.81 16.56 11.17
C ARG A 253 -9.98 15.33 12.04
N VAL A 254 -8.92 14.84 12.66
CA VAL A 254 -8.98 13.77 13.67
C VAL A 254 -9.95 14.15 14.79
N ASP A 255 -9.82 15.37 15.33
CA ASP A 255 -10.70 15.82 16.42
C ASP A 255 -12.13 16.12 15.95
N TYR A 256 -12.29 16.65 14.73
CA TYR A 256 -13.61 16.87 14.13
C TYR A 256 -14.44 15.57 14.05
N TYR A 257 -13.83 14.50 13.57
CA TYR A 257 -14.50 13.19 13.47
C TYR A 257 -14.49 12.40 14.77
N LYS A 258 -13.79 12.85 15.81
CA LYS A 258 -13.53 12.08 17.04
C LYS A 258 -12.84 10.75 16.74
N ALA A 259 -11.97 10.75 15.73
CA ALA A 259 -11.26 9.57 15.30
C ALA A 259 -10.31 9.04 16.40
N THR A 260 -10.26 7.73 16.54
CA THR A 260 -9.46 7.06 17.59
C THR A 260 -8.34 6.22 17.03
N GLN A 261 -8.44 5.84 15.75
CA GLN A 261 -7.47 4.99 15.07
C GLN A 261 -7.20 5.53 13.67
N SER A 262 -5.92 5.54 13.26
CA SER A 262 -5.54 5.93 11.91
C SER A 262 -4.32 5.16 11.42
N PHE A 263 -4.04 5.30 10.13
CA PHE A 263 -2.88 4.73 9.46
C PHE A 263 -2.20 5.79 8.61
N THR A 264 -0.86 5.87 8.67
CA THR A 264 -0.06 6.76 7.83
C THR A 264 1.05 5.99 7.12
N LEU A 265 1.29 6.35 5.86
CA LEU A 265 2.32 5.74 5.01
C LEU A 265 3.47 6.71 4.71
N GLY A 266 4.69 6.17 4.69
CA GLY A 266 5.86 6.83 4.14
C GLY A 266 6.09 8.24 4.70
N ALA A 267 5.98 9.25 3.84
CA ALA A 267 6.26 10.63 4.21
C ALA A 267 5.22 11.27 5.15
N MET A 268 4.00 10.73 5.26
CA MET A 268 2.91 11.40 5.99
C MET A 268 3.26 11.68 7.46
N HIS A 269 3.65 10.66 8.22
CA HIS A 269 4.04 10.83 9.62
C HIS A 269 5.34 11.60 9.79
N MET A 270 6.25 11.53 8.81
CA MET A 270 7.46 12.37 8.80
C MET A 270 7.13 13.85 8.58
N LEU A 271 6.16 14.15 7.72
CA LEU A 271 5.67 15.52 7.53
C LEU A 271 4.99 16.06 8.78
N LEU A 272 4.19 15.23 9.48
CA LEU A 272 3.61 15.59 10.78
C LEU A 272 4.70 15.87 11.83
N TRP A 273 5.72 15.02 11.89
CA TRP A 273 6.84 15.17 12.81
C TRP A 273 7.65 16.44 12.55
N ASN A 274 7.94 16.73 11.28
CA ASN A 274 8.73 17.89 10.87
C ASN A 274 7.95 19.22 10.92
N ALA A 275 6.64 19.18 11.10
CA ALA A 275 5.85 20.38 11.32
C ALA A 275 6.27 21.06 12.64
N PRO A 276 6.20 22.42 12.70
CA PRO A 276 6.53 23.14 13.94
C PRO A 276 5.75 22.58 15.14
N ALA A 277 6.44 22.35 16.25
CA ALA A 277 5.81 21.87 17.48
C ALA A 277 4.81 22.89 18.02
N ARG A 278 3.64 22.42 18.46
CA ARG A 278 2.56 23.22 19.01
C ARG A 278 2.22 22.74 20.42
N ALA A 279 1.75 23.65 21.24
CA ALA A 279 1.33 23.33 22.62
C ALA A 279 0.12 22.39 22.69
N ASP A 280 -0.60 22.23 21.58
CA ASP A 280 -1.79 21.40 21.43
C ASP A 280 -1.56 20.12 20.61
N ASP A 281 -0.30 19.76 20.26
CA ASP A 281 0.03 18.56 19.48
C ASP A 281 -0.51 17.25 20.10
N ALA A 282 -0.67 17.20 21.41
CA ALA A 282 -1.26 16.07 22.14
C ALA A 282 -2.78 16.20 22.41
N ARG A 283 -3.43 17.28 21.91
CA ARG A 283 -4.84 17.57 22.22
C ARG A 283 -5.74 17.17 21.08
N HIS A 284 -5.97 15.85 20.95
CA HIS A 284 -6.87 15.25 19.96
C HIS A 284 -7.39 13.89 20.45
N THR A 285 -8.30 13.30 19.68
CA THR A 285 -8.96 12.04 20.05
C THR A 285 -8.23 10.77 19.59
N LEU A 286 -7.21 10.89 18.72
CA LEU A 286 -6.48 9.73 18.21
C LEU A 286 -5.71 9.04 19.34
N ARG A 287 -5.93 7.76 19.52
CA ARG A 287 -5.25 6.94 20.53
C ARG A 287 -4.22 6.00 19.92
N LYS A 288 -4.49 5.50 18.71
CA LYS A 288 -3.67 4.48 18.04
C LYS A 288 -3.34 4.89 16.62
N LEU A 289 -2.06 4.88 16.29
CA LEU A 289 -1.58 5.19 14.95
C LEU A 289 -0.64 4.08 14.46
N MET A 290 -0.94 3.48 13.33
CA MET A 290 0.04 2.67 12.62
C MET A 290 0.74 3.56 11.60
N ALA A 291 2.04 3.79 11.80
CA ALA A 291 2.89 4.58 10.93
C ALA A 291 3.96 3.68 10.28
N VAL A 292 3.95 3.52 8.96
CA VAL A 292 4.80 2.53 8.27
C VAL A 292 5.53 3.16 7.08
N PRO A 293 6.86 3.03 7.00
CA PRO A 293 7.76 2.57 8.04
C PRO A 293 8.05 3.67 9.08
N MET A 294 8.05 3.34 10.35
CA MET A 294 8.45 4.25 11.43
C MET A 294 9.90 3.94 11.84
N PRO A 295 10.83 4.90 11.71
CA PRO A 295 12.19 4.73 12.20
C PRO A 295 12.21 4.48 13.73
N ALA A 296 12.94 3.45 14.17
CA ALA A 296 12.96 3.08 15.59
C ALA A 296 13.40 4.22 16.51
N ALA A 297 14.36 5.05 16.08
CA ALA A 297 14.82 6.20 16.86
C ALA A 297 13.75 7.31 17.01
N LEU A 298 12.77 7.34 16.12
CA LEU A 298 11.70 8.34 16.11
C LEU A 298 10.43 7.85 16.83
N ALA A 299 10.26 6.55 17.00
CA ALA A 299 9.01 5.98 17.51
C ALA A 299 8.62 6.54 18.89
N ALA A 300 9.53 6.51 19.87
CA ALA A 300 9.24 7.01 21.21
C ALA A 300 9.02 8.54 21.23
N PRO A 301 9.90 9.39 20.65
CA PRO A 301 9.65 10.82 20.56
C PRO A 301 8.35 11.21 19.86
N PHE A 302 7.97 10.48 18.78
CA PHE A 302 6.72 10.72 18.06
C PHE A 302 5.50 10.40 18.95
N SER A 303 5.53 9.22 19.61
CA SER A 303 4.48 8.79 20.52
C SER A 303 4.28 9.79 21.68
N GLU A 304 5.39 10.30 22.25
CA GLU A 304 5.36 11.29 23.32
C GLU A 304 4.79 12.64 22.86
N ARG A 305 5.30 13.17 21.73
CA ARG A 305 4.85 14.46 21.20
C ARG A 305 3.36 14.50 20.90
N PHE A 306 2.85 13.45 20.26
CA PHE A 306 1.46 13.40 19.80
C PHE A 306 0.54 12.60 20.72
N ALA A 307 1.02 12.09 21.85
CA ALA A 307 0.26 11.27 22.81
C ALA A 307 -0.52 10.12 22.14
N VAL A 308 0.09 9.42 21.17
CA VAL A 308 -0.48 8.29 20.45
C VAL A 308 0.28 7.00 20.75
N GLU A 309 -0.45 5.89 20.88
CA GLU A 309 0.15 4.56 20.86
C GLU A 309 0.50 4.20 19.40
N LEU A 310 1.79 3.98 19.12
CA LEU A 310 2.21 3.50 17.83
C LEU A 310 1.96 1.99 17.73
N MET A 311 1.14 1.61 16.73
CA MET A 311 0.88 0.20 16.46
C MET A 311 2.10 -0.47 15.84
N PRO A 312 2.31 -1.77 16.13
CA PRO A 312 3.39 -2.54 15.54
C PRO A 312 3.37 -2.49 14.01
N GLN A 313 4.55 -2.46 13.43
CA GLN A 313 4.71 -2.55 11.99
C GLN A 313 4.64 -4.01 11.55
N GLY A 314 4.26 -4.22 10.29
CA GLY A 314 4.22 -5.52 9.64
C GLY A 314 4.82 -5.47 8.25
N LEU A 315 4.89 -6.61 7.60
CA LEU A 315 5.26 -6.74 6.19
C LEU A 315 4.05 -7.26 5.40
N GLY A 316 3.77 -6.62 4.29
CA GLY A 316 2.73 -7.03 3.36
C GLY A 316 2.96 -6.41 1.98
N GLN A 317 2.33 -6.99 0.99
CA GLN A 317 2.32 -6.49 -0.39
C GLN A 317 0.96 -6.78 -1.03
N SER A 318 0.72 -6.23 -2.22
CA SER A 318 -0.59 -6.43 -2.86
C SER A 318 -0.92 -7.91 -3.07
N GLU A 319 0.04 -8.75 -3.32
CA GLU A 319 -0.12 -10.19 -3.53
C GLU A 319 -0.45 -10.97 -2.25
N ALA A 320 0.00 -10.44 -1.10
CA ALA A 320 -0.27 -11.06 0.21
C ALA A 320 -0.32 -9.95 1.26
N MET A 321 -1.50 -9.39 1.50
CA MET A 321 -1.74 -8.16 2.25
C MET A 321 -1.10 -8.14 3.64
N THR A 322 -1.04 -9.29 4.31
CA THR A 322 -0.43 -9.45 5.63
C THR A 322 0.39 -10.72 5.67
N LEU A 323 1.69 -10.57 5.47
CA LEU A 323 2.68 -11.65 5.53
C LEU A 323 3.18 -11.87 6.96
N LEU A 324 3.71 -10.79 7.54
CA LEU A 324 4.27 -10.75 8.87
C LEU A 324 3.56 -9.68 9.68
N ASN A 325 3.27 -9.97 10.93
CA ASN A 325 2.68 -9.03 11.89
C ASN A 325 3.19 -9.32 13.30
N ALA A 326 2.96 -8.41 14.25
CA ALA A 326 3.30 -8.65 15.63
C ALA A 326 2.15 -9.41 16.31
N PRO A 327 2.42 -10.58 16.90
CA PRO A 327 1.49 -11.22 17.81
C PRO A 327 1.23 -10.30 19.01
N ARG A 328 -0.04 -10.09 19.36
CA ARG A 328 -0.40 -9.12 20.41
C ARG A 328 0.11 -9.51 21.80
N ASP A 329 0.18 -10.77 22.06
CA ASP A 329 0.68 -11.37 23.31
C ASP A 329 2.21 -11.35 23.42
N GLU A 330 2.92 -11.01 22.33
CA GLU A 330 4.37 -10.88 22.31
C GLU A 330 4.84 -9.41 22.19
N LEU A 331 3.99 -8.46 22.49
CA LEU A 331 4.36 -7.04 22.52
C LEU A 331 5.09 -6.69 23.83
N PRO A 332 6.07 -5.75 23.83
CA PRO A 332 6.51 -4.95 22.67
C PRO A 332 7.36 -5.74 21.68
N MET A 333 7.15 -5.46 20.39
CA MET A 333 7.93 -6.04 19.30
C MET A 333 9.38 -5.52 19.34
N PRO A 334 10.40 -6.36 19.02
CA PRO A 334 11.78 -5.91 18.91
C PRO A 334 11.95 -4.76 17.91
N PRO A 335 12.80 -3.77 18.19
CA PRO A 335 13.06 -2.65 17.28
C PRO A 335 13.46 -3.13 15.87
N ASN A 336 12.92 -2.45 14.84
CA ASN A 336 13.14 -2.74 13.41
C ASN A 336 12.62 -4.12 12.94
N SER A 337 11.97 -4.91 13.79
CA SER A 337 11.30 -6.12 13.34
C SER A 337 10.07 -5.76 12.48
N CYS A 338 9.73 -6.61 11.53
CA CYS A 338 8.47 -6.57 10.79
C CYS A 338 7.48 -7.66 11.24
N GLY A 339 7.74 -8.30 12.38
CA GLY A 339 6.82 -9.26 12.99
C GLY A 339 7.22 -10.72 12.80
N LYS A 340 6.24 -11.57 13.01
CA LYS A 340 6.27 -13.02 12.79
C LYS A 340 5.27 -13.43 11.73
N PRO A 341 5.39 -14.62 11.14
CA PRO A 341 4.42 -15.11 10.16
C PRO A 341 2.98 -15.04 10.66
N SER A 342 2.07 -14.56 9.79
CA SER A 342 0.64 -14.69 10.04
C SER A 342 0.30 -16.16 10.30
N PRO A 343 -0.51 -16.49 11.32
CA PRO A 343 -0.80 -17.90 11.68
C PRO A 343 -1.37 -18.75 10.55
N ARG A 344 -2.01 -18.12 9.57
CA ARG A 344 -2.62 -18.80 8.40
C ARG A 344 -1.66 -18.94 7.22
N LEU A 345 -0.41 -18.48 7.35
CA LEU A 345 0.62 -18.56 6.33
C LEU A 345 1.82 -19.34 6.85
N GLU A 346 2.43 -20.13 5.98
CA GLU A 346 3.78 -20.63 6.20
C GLU A 346 4.76 -19.69 5.52
N VAL A 347 5.82 -19.34 6.22
CA VAL A 347 6.86 -18.44 5.73
C VAL A 347 8.23 -19.07 5.96
N ARG A 348 9.06 -19.07 4.91
CA ARG A 348 10.47 -19.47 5.00
C ARG A 348 11.35 -18.43 4.33
N LEU A 349 12.65 -18.48 4.61
CA LEU A 349 13.66 -17.66 3.96
C LEU A 349 14.48 -18.58 3.05
N ALA A 350 14.49 -18.28 1.75
CA ALA A 350 15.15 -19.12 0.75
C ALA A 350 16.34 -18.39 0.09
N ASP A 351 17.37 -19.15 -0.24
CA ASP A 351 18.48 -18.72 -1.10
C ASP A 351 18.10 -18.73 -2.60
N ASP A 352 19.05 -18.43 -3.47
CA ASP A 352 18.83 -18.44 -4.92
C ASP A 352 18.58 -19.85 -5.52
N ASN A 353 18.91 -20.91 -4.77
CA ASN A 353 18.64 -22.30 -5.15
C ASN A 353 17.34 -22.83 -4.54
N GLY A 354 16.60 -21.99 -3.83
CA GLY A 354 15.36 -22.37 -3.15
C GLY A 354 15.57 -23.19 -1.88
N GLN A 355 16.80 -23.20 -1.31
CA GLN A 355 17.10 -23.85 -0.05
C GLN A 355 16.89 -22.89 1.13
N ASP A 356 16.52 -23.41 2.29
CA ASP A 356 16.38 -22.60 3.49
C ASP A 356 17.73 -22.02 3.92
N VAL A 357 17.77 -20.71 4.22
CA VAL A 357 18.95 -20.06 4.74
C VAL A 357 19.10 -20.30 6.26
N PRO A 358 20.36 -20.31 6.78
CA PRO A 358 20.60 -20.37 8.23
C PRO A 358 19.97 -19.18 8.97
N GLU A 359 19.75 -19.35 10.28
CA GLU A 359 19.31 -18.28 11.17
C GLU A 359 20.27 -17.08 11.12
N GLY A 360 19.71 -15.87 11.08
CA GLY A 360 20.47 -14.62 10.98
C GLY A 360 20.96 -14.26 9.57
N GLU A 361 20.94 -15.19 8.64
CA GLU A 361 21.31 -14.93 7.25
C GLU A 361 20.12 -14.38 6.44
N PRO A 362 20.37 -13.49 5.45
CA PRO A 362 19.32 -12.96 4.61
C PRO A 362 18.85 -14.00 3.58
N GLY A 363 17.55 -14.16 3.44
CA GLY A 363 16.90 -14.97 2.42
C GLY A 363 15.68 -14.28 1.85
N GLU A 364 15.26 -14.73 0.65
CA GLU A 364 13.99 -14.28 0.06
C GLU A 364 12.83 -14.85 0.87
N VAL A 365 11.87 -13.99 1.22
CA VAL A 365 10.65 -14.41 1.90
C VAL A 365 9.78 -15.20 0.93
N TRP A 366 9.62 -16.48 1.18
CA TRP A 366 8.72 -17.36 0.44
C TRP A 366 7.52 -17.71 1.29
N VAL A 367 6.34 -17.70 0.69
CA VAL A 367 5.07 -17.84 1.40
C VAL A 367 4.22 -18.94 0.81
N ARG A 368 3.64 -19.78 1.67
CA ARG A 368 2.64 -20.78 1.31
C ARG A 368 1.39 -20.59 2.19
N PRO A 369 0.20 -20.37 1.61
CA PRO A 369 -1.01 -20.29 2.40
C PRO A 369 -1.40 -21.66 2.95
N ARG A 370 -1.87 -21.71 4.21
CA ARG A 370 -2.38 -22.96 4.84
C ARG A 370 -3.79 -23.32 4.36
N GLU A 371 -4.48 -22.36 3.78
CA GLU A 371 -5.82 -22.49 3.23
C GLU A 371 -5.86 -21.81 1.86
N PRO A 372 -6.73 -22.26 0.94
CA PRO A 372 -6.85 -21.63 -0.38
C PRO A 372 -7.22 -20.15 -0.30
N HIS A 373 -6.78 -19.37 -1.28
CA HIS A 373 -7.17 -17.98 -1.49
C HIS A 373 -6.80 -16.98 -0.36
N LEU A 374 -5.80 -17.28 0.48
CA LEU A 374 -5.30 -16.35 1.50
C LEU A 374 -4.23 -15.37 0.98
N ILE A 375 -3.72 -15.65 -0.21
CA ILE A 375 -2.91 -14.73 -1.02
C ILE A 375 -3.59 -14.56 -2.36
N PHE A 376 -3.07 -13.70 -3.20
CA PHE A 376 -3.71 -13.35 -4.48
C PHE A 376 -4.06 -14.57 -5.37
N ASN A 377 -5.06 -14.41 -6.21
CA ASN A 377 -5.48 -15.44 -7.17
C ASN A 377 -4.62 -15.47 -8.45
N GLY A 378 -3.47 -14.81 -8.44
CA GLY A 378 -2.58 -14.64 -9.58
C GLY A 378 -2.65 -13.24 -10.19
N TYR A 379 -1.90 -13.04 -11.27
CA TYR A 379 -1.89 -11.78 -12.01
C TYR A 379 -2.92 -11.80 -13.13
N PHE A 380 -3.73 -10.77 -13.20
CA PHE A 380 -4.81 -10.65 -14.18
C PHE A 380 -4.26 -10.65 -15.61
N ASP A 381 -4.74 -11.57 -16.44
CA ASP A 381 -4.35 -11.78 -17.83
C ASP A 381 -2.83 -11.96 -18.03
N ASP A 382 -2.14 -12.50 -17.02
CA ASP A 382 -0.69 -12.74 -17.06
C ASP A 382 -0.33 -14.07 -16.35
N ALA A 383 -0.71 -15.17 -16.99
CA ALA A 383 -0.43 -16.52 -16.48
C ALA A 383 1.08 -16.80 -16.40
N ALA A 384 1.87 -16.23 -17.31
CA ALA A 384 3.32 -16.42 -17.33
C ALA A 384 3.98 -15.73 -16.11
N ALA A 385 3.59 -14.48 -15.80
CA ALA A 385 4.06 -13.81 -14.59
C ALA A 385 3.57 -14.51 -13.32
N THR A 386 2.36 -15.05 -13.33
CA THR A 386 1.84 -15.83 -12.20
C THR A 386 2.70 -17.08 -11.97
N ALA A 387 2.93 -17.88 -13.01
CA ALA A 387 3.77 -19.08 -12.90
C ALA A 387 5.21 -18.74 -12.44
N ALA A 388 5.79 -17.67 -12.98
CA ALA A 388 7.15 -17.22 -12.61
C ALA A 388 7.26 -16.75 -11.15
N ALA A 389 6.15 -16.33 -10.53
CA ALA A 389 6.12 -15.89 -9.14
C ALA A 389 6.12 -17.06 -8.13
N TYR A 390 5.95 -18.28 -8.60
CA TYR A 390 5.90 -19.47 -7.74
C TYR A 390 7.09 -20.42 -7.97
N GLU A 391 7.41 -21.16 -6.92
CA GLU A 391 8.25 -22.36 -6.97
C GLU A 391 7.48 -23.48 -6.25
N GLY A 392 6.90 -24.39 -7.02
CA GLY A 392 5.92 -25.33 -6.49
C GLY A 392 4.73 -24.60 -5.86
N GLU A 393 4.47 -24.83 -4.57
CA GLU A 393 3.40 -24.16 -3.81
C GLU A 393 3.85 -22.84 -3.13
N TRP A 394 5.13 -22.46 -3.26
CA TRP A 394 5.70 -21.30 -2.59
C TRP A 394 5.66 -20.07 -3.49
N TYR A 395 4.96 -19.05 -3.04
CA TYR A 395 4.99 -17.73 -3.65
C TYR A 395 6.28 -16.98 -3.25
N LYS A 396 7.03 -16.51 -4.22
CA LYS A 396 8.28 -15.74 -4.07
C LYS A 396 7.94 -14.25 -4.01
N THR A 397 8.13 -13.64 -2.83
CA THR A 397 7.70 -12.27 -2.61
C THR A 397 8.61 -11.22 -3.25
N GLY A 398 9.86 -11.59 -3.52
CA GLY A 398 10.91 -10.66 -3.91
C GLY A 398 11.40 -9.77 -2.76
N ASP A 399 10.92 -9.96 -1.54
CA ASP A 399 11.39 -9.28 -0.34
C ASP A 399 12.44 -10.14 0.36
N MET A 400 13.57 -9.55 0.74
CA MET A 400 14.62 -10.20 1.53
C MET A 400 14.45 -9.87 3.00
N ALA A 401 14.59 -10.86 3.86
CA ALA A 401 14.52 -10.71 5.31
C ALA A 401 15.56 -11.59 6.02
N LYS A 402 15.81 -11.28 7.28
CA LYS A 402 16.53 -12.14 8.23
C LYS A 402 15.56 -12.59 9.31
N ARG A 403 15.84 -13.74 9.94
CA ARG A 403 15.07 -14.25 11.08
C ARG A 403 16.01 -14.50 12.26
N ASP A 404 15.62 -14.03 13.45
CA ASP A 404 16.35 -14.29 14.68
C ASP A 404 15.94 -15.61 15.35
N ALA A 405 16.66 -15.98 16.43
CA ALA A 405 16.42 -17.19 17.22
C ALA A 405 15.01 -17.24 17.86
N ASN A 406 14.36 -16.09 18.06
CA ASN A 406 13.03 -15.98 18.63
C ASN A 406 11.93 -15.99 17.57
N GLY A 407 12.29 -16.13 16.28
CA GLY A 407 11.37 -16.19 15.15
C GLY A 407 10.86 -14.83 14.69
N TRP A 408 11.47 -13.72 15.11
CA TRP A 408 11.18 -12.40 14.57
C TRP A 408 11.90 -12.17 13.24
N TYR A 409 11.19 -11.54 12.29
CA TYR A 409 11.70 -11.22 10.97
C TYR A 409 12.08 -9.75 10.89
N TYR A 410 13.16 -9.48 10.15
CA TYR A 410 13.70 -8.14 9.91
C TYR A 410 13.85 -7.95 8.42
N PHE A 411 13.13 -6.99 7.87
CA PHE A 411 13.23 -6.65 6.44
C PHE A 411 14.66 -6.20 6.12
N SER A 412 15.24 -6.76 5.07
CA SER A 412 16.59 -6.41 4.64
C SER A 412 16.59 -5.54 3.38
N ASP A 413 15.92 -5.97 2.30
CA ASP A 413 15.80 -5.21 1.06
C ASP A 413 14.78 -5.88 0.09
N ARG A 414 14.61 -5.30 -1.08
CA ARG A 414 14.08 -6.00 -2.25
C ARG A 414 15.19 -6.81 -2.92
N LYS A 415 14.93 -8.08 -3.28
CA LYS A 415 15.91 -8.98 -3.90
C LYS A 415 16.62 -8.35 -5.11
N LYS A 416 15.89 -7.62 -5.93
CA LYS A 416 16.38 -6.92 -7.11
C LYS A 416 17.12 -5.59 -6.85
N ASP A 417 16.99 -5.05 -5.63
CA ASP A 417 17.61 -3.78 -5.25
C ASP A 417 18.89 -3.99 -4.43
N ALA A 418 19.07 -5.17 -3.80
CA ALA A 418 20.28 -5.56 -3.10
C ALA A 418 21.51 -5.52 -4.05
N VAL A 419 22.59 -4.97 -3.55
CA VAL A 419 23.86 -4.84 -4.30
C VAL A 419 24.78 -5.99 -3.93
N ARG A 420 25.23 -6.76 -4.92
CA ARG A 420 26.24 -7.79 -4.71
C ARG A 420 27.63 -7.20 -4.97
N LEU A 421 28.39 -6.98 -3.91
CA LEU A 421 29.73 -6.41 -3.97
C LEU A 421 30.73 -7.37 -3.34
N LYS A 422 31.70 -7.82 -4.14
CA LYS A 422 32.80 -8.72 -3.69
C LYS A 422 32.30 -9.94 -2.89
N GLY A 423 31.23 -10.58 -3.40
CA GLY A 423 30.62 -11.77 -2.81
C GLY A 423 29.69 -11.49 -1.61
N ARG A 424 29.46 -10.22 -1.24
CA ARG A 424 28.54 -9.82 -0.16
C ARG A 424 27.27 -9.23 -0.74
N ASN A 425 26.14 -9.56 -0.14
CA ASN A 425 24.88 -8.89 -0.41
C ASN A 425 24.78 -7.67 0.51
N ILE A 426 24.71 -6.48 -0.08
CA ILE A 426 24.56 -5.21 0.62
C ILE A 426 23.11 -4.77 0.47
N SER A 427 22.44 -4.57 1.59
CA SER A 427 21.11 -4.01 1.62
C SER A 427 21.18 -2.52 1.31
N THR A 428 20.60 -2.11 0.18
CA THR A 428 20.51 -0.69 -0.17
C THR A 428 19.61 0.06 0.81
N PHE A 429 18.62 -0.61 1.37
CA PHE A 429 17.76 -0.07 2.41
C PHE A 429 18.54 0.26 3.69
N GLU A 430 19.42 -0.64 4.16
CA GLU A 430 20.24 -0.39 5.35
C GLU A 430 21.22 0.78 5.12
N VAL A 431 21.83 0.88 3.94
CA VAL A 431 22.68 2.03 3.56
C VAL A 431 21.88 3.34 3.59
N GLU A 432 20.69 3.35 3.02
CA GLU A 432 19.81 4.53 3.03
C GLU A 432 19.39 4.91 4.45
N MET A 433 19.10 3.93 5.31
CA MET A 433 18.77 4.19 6.72
C MET A 433 19.90 4.92 7.45
N VAL A 434 21.15 4.51 7.21
CA VAL A 434 22.31 5.18 7.81
C VAL A 434 22.49 6.58 7.24
N ALA A 435 22.42 6.74 5.91
CA ALA A 435 22.58 8.03 5.25
C ALA A 435 21.52 9.05 5.69
N ARG A 436 20.24 8.64 5.81
CA ARG A 436 19.15 9.51 6.29
C ARG A 436 19.29 9.99 7.73
N ARG A 437 20.19 9.40 8.52
CA ARG A 437 20.50 9.91 9.87
C ARG A 437 21.34 11.18 9.84
N HIS A 438 21.98 11.49 8.71
CA HIS A 438 22.70 12.74 8.56
C HIS A 438 21.74 13.93 8.53
N PRO A 439 22.00 15.00 9.34
CA PRO A 439 21.03 16.09 9.52
C PRO A 439 20.70 16.86 8.24
N ASP A 440 21.61 16.91 7.27
CA ASP A 440 21.47 17.71 6.05
C ASP A 440 20.81 16.95 4.89
N ILE A 441 20.57 15.65 5.03
CA ILE A 441 19.92 14.84 4.00
C ILE A 441 18.40 14.92 4.13
N ALA A 442 17.74 15.30 3.03
CA ALA A 442 16.28 15.27 2.90
C ALA A 442 15.79 13.89 2.46
N ASP A 443 16.45 13.31 1.45
CA ASP A 443 16.16 11.94 0.97
C ASP A 443 17.36 11.37 0.23
N CYS A 444 17.40 10.02 0.10
CA CYS A 444 18.47 9.35 -0.62
C CYS A 444 17.99 8.01 -1.19
N ALA A 445 18.74 7.52 -2.19
CA ALA A 445 18.55 6.20 -2.78
C ALA A 445 19.91 5.54 -3.05
N ALA A 446 20.12 4.38 -2.46
CA ALA A 446 21.26 3.52 -2.72
C ALA A 446 20.91 2.46 -3.77
N PHE A 447 21.82 2.16 -4.67
CA PHE A 447 21.63 1.17 -5.74
C PHE A 447 22.96 0.69 -6.30
N GLY A 448 22.90 -0.46 -7.00
CA GLY A 448 24.07 -1.01 -7.71
C GLY A 448 24.26 -0.38 -9.07
N VAL A 449 25.51 -0.09 -9.42
CA VAL A 449 25.93 0.30 -10.78
C VAL A 449 27.00 -0.67 -11.26
N PRO A 450 27.15 -0.92 -12.58
CA PRO A 450 28.22 -1.77 -13.10
C PRO A 450 29.60 -1.29 -12.64
N SER A 451 30.46 -2.22 -12.24
CA SER A 451 31.86 -1.91 -11.88
C SER A 451 32.67 -1.62 -13.15
N ASP A 452 33.48 -0.56 -13.10
CA ASP A 452 34.49 -0.26 -14.12
C ASP A 452 35.80 -1.03 -13.91
N LEU A 453 35.91 -1.76 -12.79
CA LEU A 453 37.14 -2.48 -12.41
C LEU A 453 37.04 -3.99 -12.66
N MET A 454 35.84 -4.54 -12.63
CA MET A 454 35.62 -5.99 -12.76
C MET A 454 34.32 -6.27 -13.53
N GLU A 455 34.44 -6.99 -14.64
CA GLU A 455 33.30 -7.45 -15.44
C GLU A 455 32.39 -8.36 -14.58
N ALA A 456 31.09 -8.14 -14.67
CA ALA A 456 30.04 -8.83 -13.89
C ALA A 456 29.94 -8.48 -12.37
N GLU A 457 30.70 -7.50 -11.87
CA GLU A 457 30.52 -6.98 -10.51
C GLU A 457 29.77 -5.65 -10.49
N THR A 458 29.15 -5.36 -9.36
CA THR A 458 28.44 -4.08 -9.10
C THR A 458 29.17 -3.28 -8.05
N GLU A 459 29.08 -1.96 -8.16
CA GLU A 459 29.55 -1.01 -7.15
C GLU A 459 28.34 -0.31 -6.50
N LEU A 460 28.47 0.02 -5.24
CA LEU A 460 27.43 0.75 -4.52
C LEU A 460 27.48 2.23 -4.86
N LYS A 461 26.34 2.78 -5.30
CA LYS A 461 26.12 4.21 -5.53
C LYS A 461 25.03 4.72 -4.61
N LEU A 462 25.17 5.97 -4.15
CA LEU A 462 24.18 6.70 -3.37
C LEU A 462 23.89 8.03 -4.05
N ASP A 463 22.66 8.22 -4.51
CA ASP A 463 22.12 9.52 -4.93
C ASP A 463 21.36 10.15 -3.74
N LEU A 464 21.59 11.43 -3.47
CA LEU A 464 20.99 12.10 -2.33
C LEU A 464 20.47 13.50 -2.67
N VAL A 465 19.42 13.90 -1.97
CA VAL A 465 18.82 15.23 -2.01
C VAL A 465 19.10 15.89 -0.67
N LEU A 466 19.67 17.09 -0.70
CA LEU A 466 19.92 17.88 0.51
C LEU A 466 18.68 18.64 0.96
N LYS A 467 18.62 18.96 2.25
CA LYS A 467 17.63 19.91 2.78
C LYS A 467 17.86 21.32 2.21
N PRO A 468 16.81 22.12 2.04
CA PRO A 468 16.95 23.48 1.56
C PRO A 468 17.93 24.30 2.43
N GLY A 469 18.90 24.93 1.77
CA GLY A 469 19.88 25.80 2.43
C GLY A 469 21.04 25.09 3.11
N THR A 470 21.16 23.75 2.99
CA THR A 470 22.31 23.02 3.50
C THR A 470 23.29 22.67 2.37
N THR A 471 24.53 22.41 2.77
CA THR A 471 25.61 21.91 1.90
C THR A 471 26.27 20.73 2.60
N LEU A 472 26.65 19.72 1.85
CA LEU A 472 27.31 18.52 2.36
C LEU A 472 28.37 18.06 1.37
N GLU A 473 29.59 17.89 1.84
CA GLU A 473 30.64 17.32 1.02
C GLU A 473 30.51 15.79 1.00
N PRO A 474 30.57 15.14 -0.17
CA PRO A 474 30.44 13.68 -0.27
C PRO A 474 31.45 12.90 0.58
N LEU A 475 32.65 13.43 0.76
CA LEU A 475 33.67 12.85 1.64
C LEU A 475 33.23 12.85 3.12
N GLU A 476 32.55 13.90 3.56
CA GLU A 476 32.01 14.00 4.92
C GLU A 476 30.94 12.94 5.14
N LEU A 477 30.02 12.77 4.18
CA LEU A 477 29.02 11.71 4.25
C LEU A 477 29.65 10.30 4.23
N ALA A 478 30.67 10.08 3.42
CA ALA A 478 31.37 8.79 3.38
C ALA A 478 32.00 8.44 4.74
N ARG A 479 32.59 9.44 5.43
CA ARG A 479 33.10 9.29 6.80
C ARG A 479 31.97 9.03 7.79
N PHE A 480 30.91 9.80 7.72
CA PHE A 480 29.74 9.60 8.58
C PHE A 480 29.18 8.18 8.45
N ILE A 481 29.01 7.66 7.23
CA ILE A 481 28.57 6.29 7.00
C ILE A 481 29.57 5.29 7.59
N ASN A 482 30.87 5.50 7.37
CA ASN A 482 31.92 4.60 7.88
C ASN A 482 31.97 4.53 9.42
N GLU A 483 31.68 5.64 10.09
CA GLU A 483 31.63 5.72 11.56
C GLU A 483 30.37 5.07 12.14
N ASN A 484 29.28 5.04 11.39
CA ASN A 484 27.95 4.64 11.87
C ASN A 484 27.47 3.29 11.31
N ALA A 485 28.27 2.61 10.45
CA ALA A 485 27.90 1.39 9.78
C ALA A 485 29.13 0.55 9.39
N PRO A 486 28.95 -0.73 9.03
CA PRO A 486 30.03 -1.53 8.49
C PRO A 486 30.71 -0.86 7.27
N TYR A 487 32.01 -0.97 7.16
CA TYR A 487 32.81 -0.31 6.12
C TYR A 487 32.33 -0.57 4.68
N PHE A 488 31.67 -1.71 4.44
CA PHE A 488 31.15 -2.07 3.12
C PHE A 488 29.81 -1.39 2.78
N PHE A 489 29.22 -0.62 3.71
CA PHE A 489 28.09 0.25 3.45
C PHE A 489 28.48 1.59 2.84
N VAL A 490 29.77 1.94 2.91
CA VAL A 490 30.27 3.19 2.31
C VAL A 490 30.15 3.09 0.79
N PRO A 491 29.37 3.98 0.14
CA PRO A 491 29.21 3.94 -1.30
C PRO A 491 30.51 4.31 -2.00
N ARG A 492 30.83 3.62 -3.11
CA ARG A 492 31.91 4.05 -3.98
C ARG A 492 31.57 5.38 -4.65
N TYR A 493 30.33 5.52 -5.09
CA TYR A 493 29.86 6.75 -5.74
C TYR A 493 28.81 7.47 -4.90
N ILE A 494 28.97 8.78 -4.75
CA ILE A 494 27.99 9.66 -4.10
C ILE A 494 27.68 10.79 -5.06
N GLU A 495 26.39 11.00 -5.37
CA GLU A 495 25.93 12.07 -6.25
C GLU A 495 24.82 12.89 -5.57
N ILE A 496 25.02 14.22 -5.48
CA ILE A 496 24.01 15.14 -4.99
C ILE A 496 23.11 15.51 -6.17
N VAL A 497 21.82 15.24 -6.06
CA VAL A 497 20.83 15.47 -7.11
C VAL A 497 19.75 16.43 -6.64
N ALA A 498 19.14 17.16 -7.56
CA ALA A 498 18.06 18.08 -7.23
C ALA A 498 16.79 17.35 -6.76
N THR A 499 16.51 16.16 -7.32
CA THR A 499 15.36 15.33 -6.96
C THR A 499 15.62 13.87 -7.35
N LEU A 500 14.99 12.95 -6.64
CA LEU A 500 14.94 11.53 -7.00
C LEU A 500 13.70 11.25 -7.88
N PRO A 501 13.75 10.24 -8.76
CA PRO A 501 12.58 9.80 -9.50
C PRO A 501 11.64 9.00 -8.60
N TYR A 502 10.40 9.45 -8.46
CA TYR A 502 9.39 8.75 -7.66
C TYR A 502 8.30 8.12 -8.53
N THR A 503 7.71 7.04 -8.01
CA THR A 503 6.43 6.54 -8.49
C THR A 503 5.30 7.49 -8.03
N PRO A 504 4.11 7.42 -8.62
CA PRO A 504 2.94 8.12 -8.09
C PRO A 504 2.59 7.78 -6.64
N THR A 505 3.10 6.66 -6.13
CA THR A 505 2.95 6.23 -4.73
C THR A 505 4.15 6.62 -3.85
N ASN A 506 4.94 7.61 -4.26
CA ASN A 506 6.11 8.14 -3.54
C ASN A 506 7.21 7.08 -3.23
N LYS A 507 7.36 6.07 -4.08
CA LYS A 507 8.49 5.12 -3.99
C LYS A 507 9.56 5.52 -5.00
N VAL A 508 10.83 5.53 -4.59
CA VAL A 508 11.94 5.83 -5.49
C VAL A 508 12.04 4.77 -6.58
N GLN A 509 12.11 5.21 -7.84
CA GLN A 509 12.27 4.35 -9.02
C GLN A 509 13.75 4.04 -9.24
N LYS A 510 14.34 3.18 -8.41
CA LYS A 510 15.78 2.82 -8.48
C LYS A 510 16.20 2.31 -9.85
N TYR A 511 15.31 1.70 -10.62
CA TYR A 511 15.64 1.24 -11.98
C TYR A 511 16.05 2.41 -12.89
N LYS A 512 15.39 3.57 -12.78
CA LYS A 512 15.77 4.78 -13.55
C LYS A 512 17.12 5.32 -13.11
N LEU A 513 17.46 5.20 -11.82
CA LEU A 513 18.75 5.60 -11.32
C LEU A 513 19.85 4.64 -11.82
N ARG A 514 19.57 3.34 -11.87
CA ARG A 514 20.48 2.33 -12.47
C ARG A 514 20.69 2.56 -13.96
N GLU A 515 19.66 2.86 -14.73
CA GLU A 515 19.75 3.21 -16.16
C GLU A 515 20.59 4.48 -16.40
N LYS A 516 20.45 5.48 -15.53
CA LYS A 516 21.26 6.71 -15.57
C LYS A 516 22.75 6.43 -15.27
N GLY A 517 23.03 5.42 -14.43
CA GLY A 517 24.38 5.03 -14.04
C GLY A 517 25.10 6.08 -13.20
N VAL A 518 26.42 6.19 -13.39
CA VAL A 518 27.27 7.16 -12.69
C VAL A 518 27.32 8.46 -13.47
N GLY A 519 26.75 9.54 -12.90
CA GLY A 519 26.78 10.87 -13.50
C GLY A 519 28.18 11.50 -13.49
N PRO A 520 28.43 12.49 -14.36
CA PRO A 520 29.74 13.16 -14.44
C PRO A 520 30.10 13.97 -13.18
N GLY A 521 29.09 14.32 -12.38
CA GLY A 521 29.25 15.03 -11.10
C GLY A 521 29.35 14.12 -9.87
N ALA A 522 29.31 12.80 -10.05
CA ALA A 522 29.40 11.87 -8.95
C ALA A 522 30.82 11.87 -8.33
N TRP A 523 30.88 12.02 -7.02
CA TRP A 523 32.11 11.79 -6.27
C TRP A 523 32.46 10.30 -6.30
N ASP A 524 33.74 9.99 -6.46
CA ASP A 524 34.27 8.61 -6.51
C ASP A 524 35.28 8.41 -5.39
N ALA A 525 34.99 7.54 -4.44
CA ALA A 525 35.84 7.25 -3.29
C ALA A 525 37.26 6.81 -3.72
N ASN A 526 37.38 6.01 -4.80
CA ASN A 526 38.66 5.53 -5.30
C ASN A 526 39.52 6.69 -5.85
N LYS A 527 38.91 7.61 -6.63
CA LYS A 527 39.61 8.78 -7.17
C LYS A 527 39.97 9.79 -6.07
N ALA A 528 39.14 9.89 -5.04
CA ALA A 528 39.40 10.72 -3.88
C ALA A 528 40.43 10.12 -2.89
N GLY A 529 40.91 8.90 -3.14
CA GLY A 529 41.82 8.20 -2.24
C GLY A 529 41.23 7.79 -0.90
N PHE A 530 39.88 7.81 -0.79
CA PHE A 530 39.20 7.42 0.44
C PHE A 530 39.15 5.90 0.57
N LYS A 531 39.54 5.40 1.74
CA LYS A 531 39.42 3.99 2.11
C LYS A 531 38.59 3.88 3.39
N ALA A 532 37.50 3.15 3.31
CA ALA A 532 36.70 2.85 4.47
C ALA A 532 37.50 1.95 5.45
N GLU A 533 37.48 2.32 6.73
CA GLU A 533 38.13 1.58 7.81
C GLU A 533 37.28 0.39 8.23
N ARG A 534 37.93 -0.74 8.56
CA ARG A 534 37.30 -1.99 8.99
C ARG A 534 36.97 -1.98 10.46
#